data_63c7f5bd21e2e2163c7861a8b4e6c500
#
_entry.id   63c7f5bd21e2e2163c7861a8b4e6c500
#
_cell.length_a   1.000
_cell.length_b   1.000
_cell.length_c   1.000
_cell.angle_alpha   90.00
_cell.angle_beta   90.00
_cell.angle_gamma   90.00
#
_symmetry.space_group_name_H-M   'P 1'
#
loop_
_entity.id
_entity.type
_entity.pdbx_description
1 polymer ?
#
loop_
_entity_poly.entity_id
_entity_poly.type
_entity_poly.pdbx_seq_one_letter_code
_entity_poly.pdbx_strand_id
1 'polypeptide(L)'
;MFINGFDILWDEIDDYVADIQSIRSIDQFMFNKPVTFFCGENGSGKSTLLEALAIKNGLNPEGGTRNYDFSTYDSYSSLHKHMRLWRSRKPDWMYFLRAESFYNVATKEMEYSGVFSERYHDQSHGQSFFSVLMKQTNKNGLYFLDEPEA
;
A
#
# COMPACT_ATOMS: atom_id res chain seq x y z
N MET A 1 -1.73 -14.93 -9.72
CA MET A 1 -1.92 -13.54 -9.27
C MET A 1 -3.17 -13.44 -8.43
N PHE A 2 -3.29 -12.42 -7.58
CA PHE A 2 -4.49 -12.15 -6.79
C PHE A 2 -5.38 -11.12 -7.47
N ILE A 3 -4.74 -10.09 -8.03
CA ILE A 3 -5.39 -9.03 -8.81
C ILE A 3 -4.91 -9.15 -10.25
N ASN A 4 -5.82 -9.20 -11.20
CA ASN A 4 -5.51 -9.25 -12.62
C ASN A 4 -5.45 -7.87 -13.26
N GLY A 5 -6.13 -6.90 -12.66
CA GLY A 5 -6.16 -5.53 -13.16
C GLY A 5 -7.16 -4.66 -12.40
N PHE A 6 -7.32 -3.45 -12.88
CA PHE A 6 -8.31 -2.50 -12.40
C PHE A 6 -8.77 -1.57 -13.51
N ASP A 7 -9.91 -0.98 -13.33
CA ASP A 7 -10.42 0.16 -14.09
C ASP A 7 -10.78 1.32 -13.15
N ILE A 8 -10.76 2.53 -13.68
CA ILE A 8 -11.08 3.76 -12.97
C ILE A 8 -12.28 4.41 -13.64
N LEU A 9 -13.32 4.70 -12.86
CA LEU A 9 -14.52 5.40 -13.27
C LEU A 9 -14.31 6.91 -13.05
N TRP A 10 -13.92 7.61 -14.09
CA TRP A 10 -13.50 9.01 -14.01
C TRP A 10 -14.65 10.02 -13.87
N ASP A 11 -15.86 9.66 -14.23
CA ASP A 11 -16.99 10.59 -14.32
C ASP A 11 -17.43 11.18 -12.96
N GLU A 12 -17.01 10.56 -11.86
CA GLU A 12 -17.43 10.93 -10.50
C GLU A 12 -16.28 11.44 -9.62
N ILE A 13 -15.05 11.57 -10.15
CA ILE A 13 -13.89 12.00 -9.37
C ILE A 13 -13.79 13.53 -9.39
N ASP A 14 -13.97 14.14 -8.23
CA ASP A 14 -13.86 15.58 -7.98
C ASP A 14 -12.80 15.84 -6.88
N ASP A 15 -11.58 15.36 -7.10
CA ASP A 15 -10.44 15.67 -6.25
C ASP A 15 -9.16 15.84 -7.08
N TYR A 16 -8.06 16.20 -6.41
CA TYR A 16 -6.76 16.49 -7.03
C TYR A 16 -6.20 15.35 -7.90
N VAL A 17 -6.67 14.12 -7.72
CA VAL A 17 -6.22 12.96 -8.50
C VAL A 17 -6.56 13.11 -9.98
N ALA A 18 -7.67 13.81 -10.30
CA ALA A 18 -8.07 14.09 -11.67
C ALA A 18 -7.05 14.98 -12.41
N ASP A 19 -6.25 15.77 -11.67
CA ASP A 19 -5.21 16.65 -12.21
C ASP A 19 -3.87 15.93 -12.41
N ILE A 20 -3.70 14.73 -11.85
CA ILE A 20 -2.49 13.93 -12.04
C ILE A 20 -2.57 13.23 -13.40
N GLN A 21 -1.94 13.82 -14.41
CA GLN A 21 -2.04 13.36 -15.80
C GLN A 21 -1.68 11.88 -16.00
N SER A 22 -0.67 11.37 -15.28
CA SER A 22 -0.24 9.97 -15.35
C SER A 22 -1.33 9.00 -14.87
N ILE A 23 -2.06 9.36 -13.81
CA ILE A 23 -3.19 8.56 -13.31
C ILE A 23 -4.40 8.78 -14.21
N ARG A 24 -4.69 10.03 -14.60
CA ARG A 24 -5.84 10.41 -15.44
C ARG A 24 -5.85 9.70 -16.79
N SER A 25 -4.68 9.34 -17.30
CA SER A 25 -4.54 8.58 -18.56
C SER A 25 -4.87 7.09 -18.43
N ILE A 26 -5.15 6.60 -17.21
CA ILE A 26 -5.47 5.18 -16.96
C ILE A 26 -6.98 5.03 -16.89
N ASP A 27 -7.58 4.49 -17.93
CA ASP A 27 -8.97 4.00 -17.86
C ASP A 27 -8.98 2.56 -17.33
N GLN A 28 -8.03 1.76 -17.77
CA GLN A 28 -7.90 0.36 -17.45
C GLN A 28 -6.43 -0.04 -17.37
N PHE A 29 -6.08 -0.89 -16.41
CA PHE A 29 -4.75 -1.43 -16.26
C PHE A 29 -4.77 -2.94 -16.00
N MET A 30 -3.91 -3.69 -16.70
CA MET A 30 -3.77 -5.14 -16.55
C MET A 30 -2.42 -5.50 -15.95
N PHE A 31 -2.45 -6.28 -14.88
CA PHE A 31 -1.25 -6.87 -14.31
C PHE A 31 -0.88 -8.14 -15.08
N ASN A 32 0.28 -8.15 -15.74
CA ASN A 32 0.73 -9.29 -16.53
C ASN A 32 1.75 -10.17 -15.80
N LYS A 33 2.24 -9.72 -14.67
CA LYS A 33 3.29 -10.39 -13.88
C LYS A 33 2.95 -10.35 -12.39
N PRO A 34 3.46 -11.30 -11.60
CA PRO A 34 3.27 -11.30 -10.15
C PRO A 34 3.88 -10.10 -9.42
N VAL A 35 4.89 -9.48 -10.01
CA VAL A 35 5.54 -8.26 -9.50
C VAL A 35 5.39 -7.16 -10.53
N THR A 36 4.95 -5.99 -10.09
CA THR A 36 4.78 -4.79 -10.91
C THR A 36 5.45 -3.61 -10.20
N PHE A 37 6.24 -2.84 -10.94
CA PHE A 37 6.86 -1.61 -10.46
C PHE A 37 6.18 -0.41 -11.11
N PHE A 38 5.76 0.55 -10.31
CA PHE A 38 5.35 1.86 -10.75
C PHE A 38 6.56 2.81 -10.67
N CYS A 39 7.06 3.25 -11.82
CA CYS A 39 8.22 4.13 -11.93
C CYS A 39 7.79 5.49 -12.48
N GLY A 40 8.47 6.54 -12.04
CA GLY A 40 8.23 7.91 -12.50
C GLY A 40 8.82 8.94 -11.55
N GLU A 41 8.74 10.21 -11.93
CA GLU A 41 9.23 11.33 -11.13
C GLU A 41 8.42 11.54 -9.85
N ASN A 42 8.96 12.34 -8.92
CA ASN A 42 8.21 12.75 -7.73
C ASN A 42 6.98 13.55 -8.14
N GLY A 43 5.86 13.31 -7.47
CA GLY A 43 4.57 13.91 -7.81
C GLY A 43 3.83 13.27 -8.99
N SER A 44 4.38 12.22 -9.63
CA SER A 44 3.69 11.52 -10.72
C SER A 44 2.54 10.60 -10.26
N GLY A 45 2.18 10.59 -8.98
CA GLY A 45 1.03 9.84 -8.46
C GLY A 45 1.28 8.37 -8.16
N LYS A 46 2.54 7.89 -8.12
CA LYS A 46 2.87 6.50 -7.79
C LYS A 46 2.28 6.07 -6.45
N SER A 47 2.59 6.84 -5.40
CA SER A 47 2.12 6.58 -4.03
C SER A 47 0.61 6.69 -3.94
N THR A 48 0.00 7.67 -4.61
CA THR A 48 -1.47 7.84 -4.67
C THR A 48 -2.17 6.63 -5.29
N LEU A 49 -1.64 6.11 -6.40
CA LEU A 49 -2.19 4.92 -7.05
C LEU A 49 -2.02 3.67 -6.19
N LEU A 50 -0.84 3.50 -5.57
CA LEU A 50 -0.53 2.37 -4.71
C LEU A 50 -1.39 2.36 -3.45
N GLU A 51 -1.55 3.54 -2.82
CA GLU A 51 -2.44 3.76 -1.68
C GLU A 51 -3.89 3.41 -2.03
N ALA A 52 -4.41 3.89 -3.16
CA ALA A 52 -5.75 3.59 -3.60
C ALA A 52 -5.97 2.07 -3.82
N LEU A 53 -4.98 1.38 -4.39
CA LEU A 53 -5.01 -0.07 -4.55
C LEU A 53 -5.00 -0.79 -3.19
N ALA A 54 -4.19 -0.34 -2.24
CA ALA A 54 -4.13 -0.90 -0.89
C ALA A 54 -5.45 -0.71 -0.13
N ILE A 55 -6.01 0.50 -0.12
CA ILE A 55 -7.29 0.81 0.53
C ILE A 55 -8.43 0.00 -0.12
N LYS A 56 -8.45 -0.12 -1.45
CA LYS A 56 -9.45 -0.92 -2.16
C LYS A 56 -9.41 -2.41 -1.82
N ASN A 57 -8.27 -2.89 -1.31
CA ASN A 57 -8.13 -4.24 -0.77
C ASN A 57 -8.44 -4.33 0.73
N GLY A 58 -8.81 -3.23 1.38
CA GLY A 58 -9.17 -3.17 2.78
C GLY A 58 -7.98 -3.02 3.72
N LEU A 59 -6.87 -2.47 3.23
CA LEU A 59 -5.72 -2.09 4.05
C LEU A 59 -5.86 -0.64 4.52
N ASN A 60 -5.20 -0.32 5.63
CA ASN A 60 -5.16 1.02 6.17
C ASN A 60 -4.30 1.93 5.25
N PRO A 61 -4.71 3.18 4.97
CA PRO A 61 -3.92 4.13 4.17
C PRO A 61 -2.54 4.44 4.77
N GLU A 62 -2.37 4.31 6.07
CA GLU A 62 -1.08 4.51 6.74
C GLU A 62 -0.16 3.28 6.69
N GLY A 63 -0.65 2.15 6.20
CA GLY A 63 0.12 0.92 6.08
C GLY A 63 -0.24 -0.15 7.12
N GLY A 64 0.49 -1.25 7.09
CA GLY A 64 0.28 -2.40 7.97
C GLY A 64 -0.60 -3.48 7.36
N THR A 65 -1.14 -4.33 8.22
CA THR A 65 -2.05 -5.41 7.86
C THR A 65 -3.51 -4.97 7.95
N ARG A 66 -4.43 -5.83 7.53
CA ARG A 66 -5.89 -5.59 7.64
C ARG A 66 -6.41 -5.32 9.06
N ASN A 67 -5.66 -5.73 10.08
CA ASN A 67 -6.10 -5.64 11.48
C ASN A 67 -5.84 -4.26 12.11
N TYR A 68 -5.23 -3.35 11.38
CA TYR A 68 -4.96 -1.99 11.86
C TYR A 68 -6.09 -1.07 11.47
N ASP A 69 -6.95 -0.73 12.43
CA ASP A 69 -8.04 0.22 12.28
C ASP A 69 -7.69 1.53 13.00
N PHE A 70 -6.71 2.24 12.45
CA PHE A 70 -6.41 3.59 12.88
C PHE A 70 -6.17 4.49 11.66
N SER A 71 -6.73 5.66 11.70
CA SER A 71 -6.46 6.72 10.74
C SER A 71 -6.12 7.98 11.53
N THR A 72 -4.93 8.50 11.32
CA THR A 72 -4.50 9.74 11.97
C THR A 72 -4.99 10.95 11.19
N TYR A 73 -5.21 10.82 9.87
CA TYR A 73 -5.72 11.86 8.99
C TYR A 73 -6.51 11.28 7.81
N ASP A 74 -7.65 11.91 7.48
CA ASP A 74 -8.44 11.63 6.26
C ASP A 74 -7.84 12.32 5.02
N SER A 75 -6.53 12.24 4.83
CA SER A 75 -5.83 12.94 3.73
C SER A 75 -5.62 12.10 2.47
N TYR A 76 -6.19 10.90 2.41
CA TYR A 76 -6.07 10.05 1.24
C TYR A 76 -7.09 10.41 0.15
N SER A 77 -6.72 10.13 -1.09
CA SER A 77 -7.56 10.45 -2.25
C SER A 77 -8.84 9.62 -2.33
N SER A 78 -9.86 10.15 -3.02
CA SER A 78 -11.09 9.41 -3.30
C SER A 78 -10.91 8.30 -4.35
N LEU A 79 -9.76 8.19 -5.00
CA LEU A 79 -9.48 7.29 -6.12
C LEU A 79 -9.93 5.84 -5.85
N HIS A 80 -9.68 5.32 -4.65
CA HIS A 80 -10.08 3.97 -4.27
C HIS A 80 -11.59 3.72 -4.36
N LYS A 81 -12.43 4.76 -4.21
CA LYS A 81 -13.89 4.64 -4.32
C LYS A 81 -14.32 4.39 -5.76
N HIS A 82 -13.59 4.99 -6.70
CA HIS A 82 -13.86 4.95 -8.13
C HIS A 82 -13.08 3.86 -8.88
N MET A 83 -12.28 3.06 -8.17
CA MET A 83 -11.59 1.90 -8.72
C MET A 83 -12.44 0.64 -8.64
N ARG A 84 -12.41 -0.17 -9.68
CA ARG A 84 -12.95 -1.54 -9.70
C ARG A 84 -11.82 -2.53 -9.97
N LEU A 85 -11.58 -3.45 -9.01
CA LEU A 85 -10.52 -4.45 -9.12
C LEU A 85 -11.02 -5.75 -9.73
N TRP A 86 -10.27 -6.30 -10.66
CA TRP A 86 -10.48 -7.64 -11.20
C TRP A 86 -9.60 -8.64 -10.45
N ARG A 87 -10.25 -9.45 -9.63
CA ARG A 87 -9.58 -10.42 -8.77
C ARG A 87 -9.74 -11.84 -9.29
N SER A 88 -8.65 -12.64 -9.24
CA SER A 88 -8.70 -14.08 -9.53
C SER A 88 -8.94 -14.91 -8.28
N ARG A 89 -8.28 -14.53 -7.18
CA ARG A 89 -8.36 -15.25 -5.91
C ARG A 89 -8.08 -14.30 -4.74
N LYS A 90 -8.50 -14.70 -3.54
CA LYS A 90 -8.23 -13.97 -2.30
C LYS A 90 -6.83 -14.32 -1.80
N PRO A 91 -5.99 -13.36 -1.42
CA PRO A 91 -4.75 -13.62 -0.69
C PRO A 91 -5.03 -14.06 0.75
N ASP A 92 -4.17 -14.92 1.28
CA ASP A 92 -4.22 -15.33 2.69
C ASP A 92 -3.72 -14.22 3.61
N TRP A 93 -2.80 -13.42 3.08
CA TRP A 93 -2.14 -12.33 3.79
C TRP A 93 -2.04 -11.10 2.90
N MET A 94 -2.16 -9.91 3.51
CA MET A 94 -1.94 -8.63 2.81
C MET A 94 -1.18 -7.67 3.71
N TYR A 95 -0.26 -6.94 3.10
CA TYR A 95 0.53 -5.93 3.79
C TYR A 95 0.73 -4.70 2.89
N PHE A 96 0.55 -3.53 3.47
CA PHE A 96 0.90 -2.26 2.85
C PHE A 96 2.06 -1.64 3.61
N LEU A 97 3.15 -1.42 2.92
CA LEU A 97 4.30 -0.75 3.45
C LEU A 97 4.37 0.64 2.89
N ARG A 98 4.51 1.60 3.79
CA ARG A 98 4.65 3.00 3.48
C ARG A 98 5.84 3.53 4.26
N ALA A 99 6.89 4.03 3.58
CA ALA A 99 8.10 4.52 4.24
C ALA A 99 7.79 5.62 5.25
N GLU A 100 6.92 6.56 4.88
CA GLU A 100 6.51 7.68 5.74
C GLU A 100 5.86 7.27 7.06
N SER A 101 5.07 6.20 7.05
CA SER A 101 4.30 5.74 8.23
C SER A 101 4.93 4.53 8.91
N PHE A 102 6.01 4.01 8.38
CA PHE A 102 6.66 2.79 8.88
C PHE A 102 6.93 2.82 10.39
N TYR A 103 7.39 3.95 10.89
CA TYR A 103 7.70 4.13 12.32
C TYR A 103 6.45 4.01 13.20
N ASN A 104 5.33 4.58 12.76
CA ASN A 104 4.06 4.54 13.49
C ASN A 104 3.47 3.13 13.48
N VAL A 105 3.56 2.44 12.35
CA VAL A 105 3.08 1.06 12.18
C VAL A 105 3.92 0.10 13.00
N ALA A 106 5.25 0.20 12.94
CA ALA A 106 6.16 -0.65 13.70
C ALA A 106 5.98 -0.50 15.22
N THR A 107 5.76 0.73 15.70
CA THR A 107 5.49 0.99 17.12
C THR A 107 4.18 0.33 17.56
N LYS A 108 3.13 0.44 16.76
CA LYS A 108 1.83 -0.18 17.08
C LYS A 108 1.86 -1.71 16.95
N GLU A 109 2.59 -2.27 15.99
CA GLU A 109 2.82 -3.73 15.92
C GLU A 109 3.48 -4.26 17.19
N MET A 110 4.44 -3.52 17.74
CA MET A 110 5.08 -3.90 19.01
C MET A 110 4.11 -3.84 20.20
N GLU A 111 3.24 -2.82 20.25
CA GLU A 111 2.21 -2.70 21.29
C GLU A 111 1.21 -3.87 21.26
N TYR A 112 0.77 -4.28 20.07
CA TYR A 112 -0.19 -5.38 19.90
C TYR A 112 0.40 -6.77 20.10
N SER A 113 1.69 -6.96 19.76
CA SER A 113 2.35 -8.28 19.89
C SER A 113 2.83 -8.61 21.30
N GLY A 114 2.81 -7.63 22.23
CA GLY A 114 3.30 -7.81 23.62
C GLY A 114 4.79 -8.13 23.72
N VAL A 115 5.51 -8.11 22.62
CA VAL A 115 6.95 -8.37 22.57
C VAL A 115 7.67 -7.03 22.60
N PHE A 116 7.98 -6.57 23.81
CA PHE A 116 9.00 -5.56 24.04
C PHE A 116 10.36 -6.13 23.56
N SER A 117 10.68 -5.98 22.29
CA SER A 117 12.03 -6.25 21.83
C SER A 117 12.77 -4.92 21.70
N GLU A 118 13.62 -4.64 22.68
CA GLU A 118 14.62 -3.54 22.70
C GLU A 118 15.52 -3.52 21.45
N ARG A 119 15.40 -4.53 20.57
CA ARG A 119 16.28 -4.75 19.41
C ARG A 119 15.96 -3.91 18.17
N TYR A 120 14.79 -3.28 18.08
CA TYR A 120 14.45 -2.47 16.89
C TYR A 120 15.01 -1.05 16.94
N HIS A 121 15.29 -0.53 18.14
CA HIS A 121 15.89 0.80 18.31
C HIS A 121 17.39 0.84 18.00
N ASP A 122 18.06 -0.31 18.04
CA ASP A 122 19.50 -0.43 17.79
C ASP A 122 19.83 -0.74 16.31
N GLN A 123 18.83 -0.98 15.47
CA GLN A 123 19.04 -1.28 14.06
C GLN A 123 18.87 0.00 13.21
N SER A 124 19.64 0.10 12.13
CA SER A 124 19.39 1.15 11.13
C SER A 124 17.99 1.02 10.54
N HIS A 125 17.37 2.13 10.11
CA HIS A 125 16.02 2.18 9.55
C HIS A 125 15.79 1.10 8.48
N GLY A 126 16.75 0.92 7.58
CA GLY A 126 16.66 -0.09 6.51
C GLY A 126 16.72 -1.53 7.02
N GLN A 127 17.44 -1.81 8.11
CA GLN A 127 17.51 -3.15 8.68
C GLN A 127 16.23 -3.53 9.42
N SER A 128 15.64 -2.59 10.15
CA SER A 128 14.34 -2.79 10.82
C SER A 128 13.23 -3.06 9.82
N PHE A 129 13.21 -2.29 8.77
CA PHE A 129 12.31 -2.42 7.63
C PHE A 129 12.41 -3.81 6.96
N PHE A 130 13.61 -4.20 6.57
CA PHE A 130 13.86 -5.49 5.94
C PHE A 130 13.46 -6.66 6.85
N SER A 131 13.71 -6.53 8.15
CA SER A 131 13.33 -7.55 9.14
C SER A 131 11.83 -7.72 9.25
N VAL A 132 11.04 -6.64 9.25
CA VAL A 132 9.57 -6.68 9.26
C VAL A 132 9.06 -7.29 7.95
N LEU A 133 9.57 -6.84 6.81
CA LEU A 133 9.18 -7.37 5.52
C LEU A 133 9.43 -8.89 5.44
N MET A 134 10.61 -9.36 5.84
CA MET A 134 10.95 -10.77 5.82
C MET A 134 10.10 -11.63 6.76
N LYS A 135 9.74 -11.09 7.94
CA LYS A 135 8.85 -11.78 8.89
C LYS A 135 7.43 -11.89 8.37
N GLN A 136 6.97 -10.90 7.62
CA GLN A 136 5.60 -10.81 7.10
C GLN A 136 5.45 -11.46 5.73
N THR A 137 6.56 -11.89 5.07
CA THR A 137 6.49 -12.48 3.75
C THR A 137 5.87 -13.88 3.79
N ASN A 138 4.76 -14.06 3.10
CA ASN A 138 4.09 -15.33 2.93
C ASN A 138 3.90 -15.63 1.43
N LYS A 139 4.02 -16.89 1.03
CA LYS A 139 3.89 -17.33 -0.38
C LYS A 139 2.54 -16.97 -1.03
N ASN A 140 1.49 -16.88 -0.23
CA ASN A 140 0.13 -16.51 -0.67
C ASN A 140 -0.23 -15.07 -0.28
N GLY A 141 0.76 -14.19 -0.13
CA GLY A 141 0.57 -12.80 0.27
C GLY A 141 0.47 -11.84 -0.91
N LEU A 142 -0.29 -10.76 -0.71
CA LEU A 142 -0.34 -9.58 -1.57
C LEU A 142 0.31 -8.41 -0.83
N TYR A 143 1.30 -7.79 -1.47
CA TYR A 143 2.11 -6.75 -0.87
C TYR A 143 2.06 -5.48 -1.72
N PHE A 144 1.86 -4.35 -1.07
CA PHE A 144 2.00 -3.03 -1.64
C PHE A 144 3.19 -2.38 -0.93
N LEU A 145 4.18 -1.93 -1.70
CA LEU A 145 5.42 -1.38 -1.16
C LEU A 145 5.63 0.01 -1.75
N ASP A 146 5.51 1.04 -0.91
CA ASP A 146 5.71 2.43 -1.28
C ASP A 146 7.07 2.88 -0.73
N GLU A 147 7.97 3.29 -1.63
CA GLU A 147 9.35 3.69 -1.36
C GLU A 147 10.13 2.71 -0.45
N PRO A 148 10.20 1.42 -0.83
CA PRO A 148 10.83 0.41 0.02
C PRO A 148 12.34 0.60 0.23
N GLU A 149 12.96 1.48 -0.53
CA GLU A 149 14.37 1.86 -0.44
C GLU A 149 14.65 3.04 0.49
N ALA A 150 13.63 3.72 0.95
CA ALA A 150 13.76 4.96 1.74
C ALA A 150 14.27 4.72 3.18
#